data_27b1084d4ced504ecb4243ca773743ea
#
_entry.id   27b1084d4ced504ecb4243ca773743ea
#
_cell.length_a   1.000
_cell.length_b   1.000
_cell.length_c   1.000
_cell.angle_alpha   90.00
_cell.angle_beta   90.00
_cell.angle_gamma   90.00
#
_symmetry.space_group_name_H-M   'P 1'
#
loop_
_entity.id
_entity.type
_entity.pdbx_description
1 polymer ?
#
loop_
_entity_poly.entity_id
_entity_poly.type
_entity_poly.pdbx_seq_one_letter_code
_entity_poly.pdbx_strand_id
1 'polypeptide(L)'
;LMRAIAGAHPPHAGRVKLDGTDITSLPAHTRVRRGIALVPEGRRLFAGLTVEENLRVAAASRTGGRWNVQAVLEVFPFLKPRLHMPAATLSGGEQQAVAIGRGLMTNPRLLLLDEASLGLAPVAVDAVYRSLADVIREGMTVLLVEQDLGRALKVADRVVCMLEGRVVLEGEARSLDRDRIVNAYFGLRRAAAGGTGA
;
A
#
# COMPACT_ATOMS: atom_id res chain seq x y z
N LEU A 1 7.16 0.34 -10.34
CA LEU A 1 6.51 -0.95 -10.11
C LEU A 1 5.02 -0.77 -9.82
N MET A 2 4.60 -0.08 -8.75
CA MET A 2 3.19 0.09 -8.33
C MET A 2 2.30 0.61 -9.46
N ARG A 3 2.72 1.67 -10.16
CA ARG A 3 1.96 2.25 -11.29
C ARG A 3 1.80 1.27 -12.46
N ALA A 4 2.80 0.39 -12.69
CA ALA A 4 2.69 -0.65 -13.71
C ALA A 4 1.69 -1.74 -13.30
N ILE A 5 1.70 -2.18 -12.04
CA ILE A 5 0.73 -3.16 -11.52
C ILE A 5 -0.69 -2.59 -11.55
N ALA A 6 -0.87 -1.31 -11.20
CA ALA A 6 -2.17 -0.65 -11.22
C ALA A 6 -2.67 -0.32 -12.65
N GLY A 7 -1.83 -0.44 -13.68
CA GLY A 7 -2.18 -0.07 -15.06
C GLY A 7 -2.20 1.43 -15.33
N ALA A 8 -1.62 2.23 -14.43
CA ALA A 8 -1.46 3.66 -14.61
C ALA A 8 -0.25 4.02 -15.49
N HIS A 9 0.63 3.07 -15.73
CA HIS A 9 1.77 3.19 -16.63
C HIS A 9 2.06 1.82 -17.26
N PRO A 10 2.14 1.70 -18.60
CA PRO A 10 2.44 0.43 -19.25
C PRO A 10 3.90 0.03 -18.94
N PRO A 11 4.18 -1.26 -18.65
CA PRO A 11 5.55 -1.74 -18.54
C PRO A 11 6.21 -1.77 -19.93
N HIS A 12 7.49 -1.44 -20.02
CA HIS A 12 8.25 -1.57 -21.26
C HIS A 12 8.50 -3.03 -21.65
N ALA A 13 8.61 -3.90 -20.66
CA ALA A 13 8.84 -5.33 -20.84
C ALA A 13 8.26 -6.13 -19.67
N GLY A 14 8.16 -7.43 -19.83
CA GLY A 14 7.61 -8.31 -18.81
C GLY A 14 6.09 -8.39 -18.84
N ARG A 15 5.53 -9.09 -17.86
CA ARG A 15 4.07 -9.32 -17.74
C ARG A 15 3.60 -9.10 -16.32
N VAL A 16 2.38 -8.59 -16.18
CA VAL A 16 1.64 -8.51 -14.92
C VAL A 16 0.53 -9.54 -14.97
N LYS A 17 0.52 -10.46 -14.01
CA LYS A 17 -0.53 -11.48 -13.87
C LYS A 17 -1.26 -11.30 -12.55
N LEU A 18 -2.58 -11.45 -12.57
CA LEU A 18 -3.44 -11.53 -11.40
C LEU A 18 -4.14 -12.89 -11.42
N ASP A 19 -3.89 -13.73 -10.42
CA ASP A 19 -4.39 -15.12 -10.34
C ASP A 19 -4.15 -15.91 -11.64
N GLY A 20 -2.92 -15.85 -12.14
CA GLY A 20 -2.54 -16.53 -13.39
C GLY A 20 -2.98 -15.85 -14.67
N THR A 21 -3.97 -14.94 -14.62
CA THR A 21 -4.47 -14.21 -15.79
C THR A 21 -3.56 -13.03 -16.14
N ASP A 22 -3.12 -12.94 -17.40
CA ASP A 22 -2.35 -11.80 -17.88
C ASP A 22 -3.24 -10.56 -17.98
N ILE A 23 -2.82 -9.50 -17.28
CA ILE A 23 -3.51 -8.21 -17.24
C ILE A 23 -2.63 -7.08 -17.78
N THR A 24 -1.51 -7.39 -18.40
CA THR A 24 -0.49 -6.42 -18.80
C THR A 24 -1.03 -5.31 -19.70
N SER A 25 -1.87 -5.64 -20.66
CA SER A 25 -2.47 -4.67 -21.59
C SER A 25 -3.74 -3.99 -21.07
N LEU A 26 -4.26 -4.42 -19.91
CA LEU A 26 -5.51 -3.86 -19.40
C LEU A 26 -5.30 -2.45 -18.81
N PRO A 27 -6.17 -1.48 -19.14
CA PRO A 27 -6.11 -0.14 -18.58
C PRO A 27 -6.49 -0.14 -17.09
N ALA A 28 -6.08 0.90 -16.36
CA ALA A 28 -6.25 1.01 -14.90
C ALA A 28 -7.70 0.78 -14.44
N HIS A 29 -8.68 1.40 -15.09
CA HIS A 29 -10.09 1.24 -14.72
C HIS A 29 -10.59 -0.22 -14.83
N THR A 30 -10.06 -0.99 -15.77
CA THR A 30 -10.38 -2.42 -15.89
C THR A 30 -9.70 -3.24 -14.78
N ARG A 31 -8.46 -2.88 -14.40
CA ARG A 31 -7.78 -3.54 -13.27
C ARG A 31 -8.45 -3.23 -11.94
N VAL A 32 -8.99 -2.02 -11.74
CA VAL A 32 -9.82 -1.70 -10.58
C VAL A 32 -11.04 -2.62 -10.52
N ARG A 33 -11.76 -2.79 -11.64
CA ARG A 33 -12.90 -3.73 -11.71
C ARG A 33 -12.51 -5.19 -11.45
N ARG A 34 -11.26 -5.56 -11.70
CA ARG A 34 -10.69 -6.88 -11.37
C ARG A 34 -10.19 -6.99 -9.93
N GLY A 35 -10.28 -5.91 -9.17
CA GLY A 35 -9.96 -5.90 -7.74
C GLY A 35 -8.55 -5.44 -7.40
N ILE A 36 -7.90 -4.60 -8.21
CA ILE A 36 -6.64 -3.94 -7.86
C ILE A 36 -6.93 -2.48 -7.52
N ALA A 37 -6.65 -2.05 -6.29
CA ALA A 37 -6.72 -0.66 -5.90
C ALA A 37 -5.32 -0.10 -5.64
N LEU A 38 -5.07 1.13 -6.05
CA LEU A 38 -3.84 1.86 -5.75
C LEU A 38 -4.16 3.08 -4.88
N VAL A 39 -3.51 3.16 -3.74
CA VAL A 39 -3.39 4.37 -2.93
C VAL A 39 -2.02 4.98 -3.24
N PRO A 40 -1.95 6.01 -4.07
CA PRO A 40 -0.70 6.59 -4.50
C PRO A 40 -0.11 7.49 -3.41
N GLU A 41 1.18 7.76 -3.51
CA GLU A 41 1.84 8.82 -2.76
C GLU A 41 1.08 10.15 -2.90
N GLY A 42 1.08 10.95 -1.81
CA GLY A 42 0.44 12.26 -1.78
C GLY A 42 -1.10 12.21 -1.66
N ARG A 43 -1.67 11.06 -1.27
CA ARG A 43 -3.09 10.85 -0.87
C ARG A 43 -4.10 11.09 -1.99
N ARG A 44 -3.91 12.11 -2.83
CA ARG A 44 -4.74 12.46 -4.00
C ARG A 44 -6.24 12.53 -3.69
N LEU A 45 -6.60 13.17 -2.56
CA LEU A 45 -8.00 13.40 -2.20
C LEU A 45 -8.62 14.52 -3.05
N PHE A 46 -9.92 14.47 -3.19
CA PHE A 46 -10.71 15.59 -3.70
C PHE A 46 -10.89 16.59 -2.55
N ALA A 47 -10.07 17.62 -2.52
CA ALA A 47 -9.92 18.56 -1.41
C ALA A 47 -11.24 19.27 -1.03
N GLY A 48 -12.07 19.60 -2.02
CA GLY A 48 -13.36 20.27 -1.84
C GLY A 48 -14.51 19.34 -1.45
N LEU A 49 -14.30 18.01 -1.54
CA LEU A 49 -15.30 17.04 -1.12
C LEU A 49 -15.11 16.69 0.36
N THR A 50 -16.22 16.35 1.01
CA THR A 50 -16.21 15.80 2.37
C THR A 50 -15.52 14.44 2.43
N VAL A 51 -15.24 13.94 3.63
CA VAL A 51 -14.72 12.57 3.84
C VAL A 51 -15.67 11.55 3.22
N GLU A 52 -16.98 11.67 3.52
CA GLU A 52 -17.98 10.74 3.00
C GLU A 52 -18.02 10.74 1.46
N GLU A 53 -18.02 11.90 0.83
CA GLU A 53 -18.03 12.03 -0.62
C GLU A 53 -16.76 11.46 -1.24
N ASN A 54 -15.58 11.71 -0.64
CA ASN A 54 -14.33 11.08 -1.08
C ASN A 54 -14.40 9.55 -1.06
N LEU A 55 -15.01 8.97 -0.02
CA LEU A 55 -15.20 7.52 0.07
C LEU A 55 -16.19 7.04 -0.99
N ARG A 56 -17.35 7.70 -1.14
CA ARG A 56 -18.41 7.29 -2.05
C ARG A 56 -18.04 7.36 -3.53
N VAL A 57 -17.20 8.31 -3.94
CA VAL A 57 -16.73 8.42 -5.34
C VAL A 57 -16.07 7.12 -5.81
N ALA A 58 -15.33 6.42 -4.94
CA ALA A 58 -14.66 5.17 -5.31
C ALA A 58 -15.62 3.98 -5.39
N ALA A 59 -16.72 4.00 -4.66
CA ALA A 59 -17.72 2.91 -4.66
C ALA A 59 -18.34 2.67 -6.04
N ALA A 60 -18.42 3.70 -6.90
CA ALA A 60 -18.93 3.59 -8.26
C ALA A 60 -18.10 2.68 -9.17
N SER A 61 -16.86 2.39 -8.80
CA SER A 61 -15.94 1.57 -9.60
C SER A 61 -16.23 0.07 -9.54
N ARG A 62 -16.90 -0.39 -8.49
CA ARG A 62 -17.24 -1.80 -8.30
C ARG A 62 -18.49 -1.93 -7.42
N THR A 63 -19.44 -2.76 -7.85
CA THR A 63 -20.67 -3.05 -7.09
C THR A 63 -20.49 -4.31 -6.25
N GLY A 64 -20.98 -4.22 -5.00
CA GLY A 64 -20.99 -5.36 -4.07
C GLY A 64 -19.63 -5.62 -3.40
N GLY A 65 -19.69 -6.15 -2.20
CA GLY A 65 -18.54 -6.50 -1.37
C GLY A 65 -18.69 -5.98 0.05
N ARG A 66 -17.69 -6.31 0.87
CA ARG A 66 -17.66 -6.01 2.30
C ARG A 66 -17.51 -4.50 2.58
N TRP A 67 -16.66 -3.85 1.76
CA TRP A 67 -16.26 -2.47 2.04
C TRP A 67 -17.34 -1.47 1.63
N ASN A 68 -17.82 -0.76 2.61
CA ASN A 68 -18.73 0.37 2.53
C ASN A 68 -18.28 1.45 3.52
N VAL A 69 -18.93 2.60 3.54
CA VAL A 69 -18.55 3.71 4.43
C VAL A 69 -18.50 3.27 5.89
N GLN A 70 -19.48 2.48 6.36
CA GLN A 70 -19.53 2.00 7.74
C GLN A 70 -18.31 1.11 8.06
N ALA A 71 -17.98 0.13 7.22
CA ALA A 71 -16.83 -0.74 7.41
C ALA A 71 -15.50 0.05 7.42
N VAL A 72 -15.38 1.08 6.57
CA VAL A 72 -14.21 1.98 6.61
C VAL A 72 -14.13 2.74 7.93
N LEU A 73 -15.26 3.20 8.47
CA LEU A 73 -15.31 3.90 9.76
C LEU A 73 -15.10 2.98 10.96
N GLU A 74 -15.28 1.68 10.81
CA GLU A 74 -14.90 0.68 11.83
C GLU A 74 -13.39 0.50 11.88
N VAL A 75 -12.73 0.48 10.72
CA VAL A 75 -11.26 0.42 10.62
C VAL A 75 -10.59 1.73 11.03
N PHE A 76 -11.19 2.87 10.68
CA PHE A 76 -10.69 4.21 10.99
C PHE A 76 -11.68 5.00 11.84
N PRO A 77 -11.91 4.62 13.12
CA PRO A 77 -12.98 5.21 13.94
C PRO A 77 -12.82 6.71 14.20
N PHE A 78 -11.59 7.22 14.14
CA PHE A 78 -11.29 8.65 14.28
C PHE A 78 -11.80 9.51 13.10
N LEU A 79 -12.22 8.89 11.99
CA LEU A 79 -12.88 9.58 10.89
C LEU A 79 -14.38 9.81 11.12
N LYS A 80 -15.03 9.11 12.06
CA LYS A 80 -16.47 9.27 12.34
C LYS A 80 -16.88 10.71 12.59
N PRO A 81 -16.21 11.48 13.52
CA PRO A 81 -16.56 12.87 13.76
C PRO A 81 -16.18 13.82 12.60
N ARG A 82 -15.42 13.34 11.62
CA ARG A 82 -14.95 14.10 10.48
C ARG A 82 -15.74 13.84 9.19
N LEU A 83 -16.72 12.95 9.23
CA LEU A 83 -17.37 12.38 8.04
C LEU A 83 -17.92 13.46 7.07
N HIS A 84 -18.45 14.53 7.60
CA HIS A 84 -19.02 15.64 6.83
C HIS A 84 -18.08 16.85 6.68
N MET A 85 -16.83 16.71 7.11
CA MET A 85 -15.83 17.78 6.97
C MET A 85 -15.15 17.69 5.60
N PRO A 86 -14.79 18.84 4.97
CA PRO A 86 -13.99 18.87 3.75
C PRO A 86 -12.62 18.19 3.98
N ALA A 87 -12.18 17.36 3.02
CA ALA A 87 -10.93 16.63 3.15
C ALA A 87 -9.70 17.53 3.28
N ALA A 88 -9.77 18.76 2.77
CA ALA A 88 -8.70 19.75 2.91
C ALA A 88 -8.42 20.17 4.36
N THR A 89 -9.42 20.07 5.25
CA THR A 89 -9.32 20.52 6.66
C THR A 89 -8.76 19.44 7.59
N LEU A 90 -8.56 18.24 7.08
CA LEU A 90 -8.08 17.10 7.86
C LEU A 90 -6.57 17.17 8.11
N SER A 91 -6.14 16.59 9.24
CA SER A 91 -4.72 16.30 9.49
C SER A 91 -4.15 15.33 8.45
N GLY A 92 -2.83 15.30 8.32
CA GLY A 92 -2.17 14.39 7.38
C GLY A 92 -2.54 12.91 7.61
N GLY A 93 -2.65 12.46 8.84
CA GLY A 93 -3.05 11.10 9.18
C GLY A 93 -4.50 10.79 8.83
N GLU A 94 -5.42 11.73 9.10
CA GLU A 94 -6.82 11.59 8.72
C GLU A 94 -6.97 11.54 7.19
N GLN A 95 -6.24 12.40 6.46
CA GLN A 95 -6.22 12.37 4.99
C GLN A 95 -5.69 11.03 4.45
N GLN A 96 -4.66 10.46 5.08
CA GLN A 96 -4.11 9.16 4.68
C GLN A 96 -5.12 8.05 4.92
N ALA A 97 -5.82 8.06 6.05
CA ALA A 97 -6.89 7.12 6.35
C ALA A 97 -8.05 7.21 5.34
N VAL A 98 -8.44 8.42 4.94
CA VAL A 98 -9.44 8.63 3.87
C VAL A 98 -8.94 8.08 2.53
N ALA A 99 -7.66 8.27 2.19
CA ALA A 99 -7.08 7.74 0.95
C ALA A 99 -7.08 6.20 0.93
N ILE A 100 -6.70 5.57 2.04
CA ILE A 100 -6.76 4.10 2.20
C ILE A 100 -8.23 3.64 2.15
N GLY A 101 -9.10 4.27 2.91
CA GLY A 101 -10.54 3.98 2.91
C GLY A 101 -11.15 4.06 1.51
N ARG A 102 -10.79 5.08 0.73
CA ARG A 102 -11.20 5.22 -0.67
C ARG A 102 -10.72 4.05 -1.53
N GLY A 103 -9.50 3.55 -1.30
CA GLY A 103 -9.01 2.34 -1.93
C GLY A 103 -9.85 1.12 -1.56
N LEU A 104 -10.16 0.94 -0.26
CA LEU A 104 -11.00 -0.16 0.24
C LEU A 104 -12.43 -0.11 -0.34
N MET A 105 -13.02 1.08 -0.50
CA MET A 105 -14.36 1.26 -1.08
C MET A 105 -14.51 0.68 -2.49
N THR A 106 -13.41 0.43 -3.22
CA THR A 106 -13.46 -0.30 -4.49
C THR A 106 -13.61 -1.83 -4.30
N ASN A 107 -13.70 -2.31 -3.06
CA ASN A 107 -13.73 -3.74 -2.70
C ASN A 107 -12.59 -4.53 -3.38
N PRO A 108 -11.32 -4.15 -3.17
CA PRO A 108 -10.21 -4.75 -3.87
C PRO A 108 -9.90 -6.17 -3.34
N ARG A 109 -9.22 -6.96 -4.16
CA ARG A 109 -8.54 -8.20 -3.78
C ARG A 109 -7.08 -7.94 -3.46
N LEU A 110 -6.51 -6.91 -4.08
CA LEU A 110 -5.14 -6.44 -3.88
C LEU A 110 -5.14 -4.93 -3.68
N LEU A 111 -4.70 -4.50 -2.51
CA LEU A 111 -4.50 -3.09 -2.18
C LEU A 111 -3.02 -2.74 -2.33
N LEU A 112 -2.71 -1.79 -3.21
CA LEU A 112 -1.37 -1.26 -3.42
C LEU A 112 -1.24 0.03 -2.63
N LEU A 113 -0.27 0.12 -1.72
CA LEU A 113 0.02 1.29 -0.89
C LEU A 113 1.42 1.83 -1.21
N ASP A 114 1.48 3.05 -1.72
CA ASP A 114 2.73 3.70 -2.09
C ASP A 114 3.08 4.76 -1.05
N GLU A 115 4.11 4.46 -0.23
CA GLU A 115 4.64 5.33 0.84
C GLU A 115 3.56 5.84 1.83
N ALA A 116 2.82 4.92 2.45
CA ALA A 116 1.68 5.24 3.29
C ALA A 116 2.01 6.10 4.54
N SER A 117 3.26 6.12 4.98
CA SER A 117 3.72 6.88 6.16
C SER A 117 4.35 8.24 5.83
N LEU A 118 4.60 8.53 4.55
CA LEU A 118 5.35 9.72 4.16
C LEU A 118 4.65 11.02 4.58
N GLY A 119 5.41 11.89 5.27
CA GLY A 119 4.92 13.19 5.73
C GLY A 119 3.88 13.15 6.83
N LEU A 120 3.77 12.04 7.57
CA LEU A 120 2.89 11.90 8.72
C LEU A 120 3.67 12.10 10.04
N ALA A 121 2.98 12.68 11.03
CA ALA A 121 3.46 12.68 12.41
C ALA A 121 3.50 11.24 12.97
N PRO A 122 4.46 10.88 13.86
CA PRO A 122 4.62 9.52 14.38
C PRO A 122 3.33 8.90 14.93
N VAL A 123 2.56 9.65 15.71
CA VAL A 123 1.28 9.19 16.29
C VAL A 123 0.26 8.83 15.19
N ALA A 124 0.22 9.61 14.11
CA ALA A 124 -0.69 9.35 12.99
C ALA A 124 -0.26 8.10 12.21
N VAL A 125 1.06 7.91 12.04
CA VAL A 125 1.60 6.69 11.43
C VAL A 125 1.16 5.46 12.23
N ASP A 126 1.36 5.46 13.55
CA ASP A 126 0.98 4.32 14.40
C ASP A 126 -0.52 4.02 14.34
N ALA A 127 -1.36 5.04 14.23
CA ALA A 127 -2.81 4.86 14.07
C ALA A 127 -3.15 4.21 12.72
N VAL A 128 -2.57 4.72 11.62
CA VAL A 128 -2.79 4.18 10.26
C VAL A 128 -2.29 2.75 10.16
N TYR A 129 -1.11 2.43 10.70
CA TYR A 129 -0.53 1.07 10.61
C TYR A 129 -1.27 0.06 11.48
N ARG A 130 -1.80 0.46 12.63
CA ARG A 130 -2.70 -0.42 13.41
C ARG A 130 -3.94 -0.79 12.61
N SER A 131 -4.61 0.20 12.03
CA SER A 131 -5.77 -0.04 11.16
C SER A 131 -5.42 -0.90 9.94
N LEU A 132 -4.25 -0.69 9.34
CA LEU A 132 -3.78 -1.51 8.22
C LEU A 132 -3.55 -2.97 8.63
N ALA A 133 -2.97 -3.21 9.82
CA ALA A 133 -2.81 -4.56 10.34
C ALA A 133 -4.15 -5.26 10.57
N ASP A 134 -5.21 -4.52 10.96
CA ASP A 134 -6.56 -5.07 11.07
C ASP A 134 -7.10 -5.50 9.70
N VAL A 135 -6.95 -4.65 8.69
CA VAL A 135 -7.36 -4.95 7.30
C VAL A 135 -6.65 -6.19 6.75
N ILE A 136 -5.34 -6.34 7.03
CA ILE A 136 -4.55 -7.51 6.61
C ILE A 136 -5.04 -8.78 7.33
N ARG A 137 -5.25 -8.71 8.66
CA ARG A 137 -5.76 -9.86 9.45
C ARG A 137 -7.13 -10.35 8.98
N GLU A 138 -7.92 -9.48 8.39
CA GLU A 138 -9.20 -9.81 7.78
C GLU A 138 -9.08 -10.41 6.37
N GLY A 139 -7.87 -10.74 5.93
CA GLY A 139 -7.58 -11.45 4.68
C GLY A 139 -7.34 -10.55 3.46
N MET A 140 -7.15 -9.24 3.64
CA MET A 140 -6.77 -8.35 2.54
C MET A 140 -5.32 -8.61 2.12
N THR A 141 -5.10 -8.86 0.83
CA THR A 141 -3.75 -8.85 0.27
C THR A 141 -3.29 -7.42 0.06
N VAL A 142 -2.16 -7.06 0.68
CA VAL A 142 -1.58 -5.72 0.58
C VAL A 142 -0.18 -5.81 -0.01
N LEU A 143 0.12 -4.98 -1.00
CA LEU A 143 1.48 -4.70 -1.45
C LEU A 143 1.85 -3.29 -1.00
N LEU A 144 2.78 -3.20 -0.06
CA LEU A 144 3.21 -1.95 0.57
C LEU A 144 4.62 -1.60 0.08
N VAL A 145 4.80 -0.38 -0.41
CA VAL A 145 6.12 0.24 -0.59
C VAL A 145 6.36 1.18 0.57
N GLU A 146 7.47 1.02 1.25
CA GLU A 146 7.81 1.75 2.47
C GLU A 146 9.32 1.99 2.56
N GLN A 147 9.71 3.18 3.04
CA GLN A 147 11.11 3.54 3.27
C GLN A 147 11.57 3.14 4.68
N ASP A 148 10.66 3.15 5.66
CA ASP A 148 10.95 2.73 7.03
C ASP A 148 10.85 1.21 7.16
N LEU A 149 12.01 0.56 7.13
CA LEU A 149 12.11 -0.88 7.28
C LEU A 149 11.44 -1.40 8.56
N GLY A 150 11.60 -0.68 9.68
CA GLY A 150 11.01 -1.09 10.95
C GLY A 150 9.49 -1.13 10.92
N ARG A 151 8.86 -0.24 10.17
CA ARG A 151 7.40 -0.21 9.94
C ARG A 151 6.96 -1.30 8.99
N ALA A 152 7.66 -1.44 7.86
CA ALA A 152 7.35 -2.48 6.89
C ALA A 152 7.37 -3.88 7.52
N LEU A 153 8.40 -4.20 8.31
CA LEU A 153 8.55 -5.49 8.97
C LEU A 153 7.48 -5.81 10.03
N LYS A 154 6.82 -4.80 10.60
CA LYS A 154 5.74 -5.01 11.59
C LYS A 154 4.47 -5.60 10.98
N VAL A 155 4.25 -5.38 9.69
CA VAL A 155 3.00 -5.75 9.01
C VAL A 155 3.20 -6.71 7.84
N ALA A 156 4.44 -6.89 7.37
CA ALA A 156 4.73 -7.73 6.21
C ALA A 156 4.89 -9.20 6.59
N ASP A 157 4.32 -10.10 5.80
CA ASP A 157 4.65 -11.53 5.80
C ASP A 157 5.88 -11.80 4.94
N ARG A 158 6.05 -11.07 3.84
CA ARG A 158 7.13 -11.22 2.87
C ARG A 158 7.74 -9.87 2.53
N VAL A 159 9.06 -9.86 2.35
CA VAL A 159 9.83 -8.66 1.99
C VAL A 159 10.52 -8.88 0.66
N VAL A 160 10.49 -7.85 -0.18
CA VAL A 160 11.24 -7.77 -1.45
C VAL A 160 12.03 -6.46 -1.42
N CYS A 161 13.35 -6.55 -1.36
CA CYS A 161 14.22 -5.38 -1.46
C CYS A 161 14.60 -5.15 -2.93
N MET A 162 14.40 -3.91 -3.36
CA MET A 162 14.77 -3.48 -4.70
C MET A 162 15.87 -2.40 -4.63
N LEU A 163 16.91 -2.57 -5.41
CA LEU A 163 17.98 -1.58 -5.60
C LEU A 163 18.15 -1.35 -7.10
N GLU A 164 18.11 -0.10 -7.54
CA GLU A 164 18.26 0.29 -8.95
C GLU A 164 17.35 -0.50 -9.91
N GLY A 165 16.11 -0.75 -9.48
CA GLY A 165 15.11 -1.48 -10.29
C GLY A 165 15.30 -3.00 -10.33
N ARG A 166 16.23 -3.57 -9.56
CA ARG A 166 16.48 -5.01 -9.46
C ARG A 166 16.12 -5.55 -8.09
N VAL A 167 15.57 -6.75 -8.03
CA VAL A 167 15.37 -7.46 -6.77
C VAL A 167 16.75 -7.94 -6.28
N VAL A 168 17.17 -7.48 -5.10
CA VAL A 168 18.46 -7.82 -4.48
C VAL A 168 18.32 -8.73 -3.28
N LEU A 169 17.15 -8.77 -2.65
CA LEU A 169 16.82 -9.68 -1.56
C LEU A 169 15.32 -9.95 -1.56
N GLU A 170 14.95 -11.18 -1.24
CA GLU A 170 13.56 -11.60 -1.10
C GLU A 170 13.47 -12.70 -0.05
N GLY A 171 12.38 -12.73 0.73
CA GLY A 171 12.13 -13.76 1.72
C GLY A 171 10.97 -13.45 2.66
N GLU A 172 10.67 -14.40 3.54
CA GLU A 172 9.71 -14.22 4.61
C GLU A 172 10.25 -13.20 5.64
N ALA A 173 9.41 -12.25 6.07
CA ALA A 173 9.83 -11.18 6.99
C ALA A 173 10.41 -11.74 8.29
N ARG A 174 9.86 -12.85 8.80
CA ARG A 174 10.29 -13.49 10.06
C ARG A 174 11.64 -14.19 9.96
N SER A 175 12.05 -14.59 8.74
CA SER A 175 13.31 -15.32 8.49
C SER A 175 14.45 -14.42 8.06
N LEU A 176 14.16 -13.15 7.73
CA LEU A 176 15.16 -12.19 7.28
C LEU A 176 15.75 -11.45 8.45
N ASP A 177 17.06 -11.54 8.60
CA ASP A 177 17.84 -10.71 9.50
C ASP A 177 17.80 -9.24 9.04
N ARG A 178 17.55 -8.33 9.98
CA ARG A 178 17.50 -6.90 9.71
C ARG A 178 18.78 -6.38 9.05
N ASP A 179 19.94 -6.85 9.48
CA ASP A 179 21.23 -6.44 8.91
C ASP A 179 21.37 -6.89 7.45
N ARG A 180 20.85 -8.06 7.11
CA ARG A 180 20.82 -8.53 5.71
C ARG A 180 19.96 -7.62 4.83
N ILE A 181 18.81 -7.18 5.34
CA ILE A 181 17.91 -6.28 4.59
C ILE A 181 18.58 -4.92 4.41
N VAL A 182 19.17 -4.36 5.48
CA VAL A 182 19.90 -3.07 5.45
C VAL A 182 21.06 -3.14 4.46
N ASN A 183 21.88 -4.21 4.52
CA ASN A 183 23.00 -4.40 3.61
C ASN A 183 22.54 -4.53 2.14
N ALA A 184 21.44 -5.23 1.89
CA ALA A 184 20.87 -5.35 0.56
C ALA A 184 20.34 -4.00 0.06
N TYR A 185 19.67 -3.22 0.91
CA TYR A 185 19.11 -1.91 0.59
C TYR A 185 20.20 -0.89 0.25
N PHE A 186 21.31 -0.87 1.00
CA PHE A 186 22.45 0.03 0.75
C PHE A 186 23.47 -0.52 -0.25
N GLY A 187 23.24 -1.70 -0.83
CA GLY A 187 24.19 -2.32 -1.75
C GLY A 187 25.50 -2.76 -1.10
N LEU A 188 25.54 -2.86 0.23
CA LEU A 188 26.71 -3.28 0.97
C LEU A 188 26.87 -4.79 0.81
N ARG A 189 27.72 -5.23 -0.13
CA ARG A 189 28.19 -6.62 -0.16
C ARG A 189 29.00 -6.87 1.11
N ARG A 190 28.63 -7.86 1.92
CA ARG A 190 29.61 -8.48 2.81
C ARG A 190 30.82 -8.87 1.94
N ALA A 191 31.95 -8.21 2.19
CA ALA A 191 33.21 -8.74 1.70
C ALA A 191 33.24 -10.20 2.15
N ALA A 192 33.24 -11.13 1.21
CA ALA A 192 33.39 -12.52 1.50
C ALA A 192 34.67 -12.63 2.33
N ALA A 193 34.57 -13.27 3.48
CA ALA A 193 35.73 -13.76 4.23
C ALA A 193 36.45 -14.75 3.30
N GLY A 194 37.26 -14.21 2.40
CA GLY A 194 38.30 -14.93 1.67
C GLY A 194 39.51 -14.88 2.56
N GLY A 195 39.80 -15.94 3.24
CA GLY A 195 40.66 -16.93 2.69
C GLY A 195 42.06 -16.61 3.07
N THR A 196 42.43 -16.74 4.33
CA THR A 196 43.80 -17.01 4.71
C THR A 196 44.17 -18.42 4.26
N GLY A 197 45.02 -18.51 3.32
CA GLY A 197 45.69 -19.73 2.91
C GLY A 197 47.14 -19.44 2.64
N ALA A 198 47.97 -20.03 3.50
CA ALA A 198 49.41 -20.26 3.43
C ALA A 198 50.34 -19.16 3.90
#